data_a231771e26165d002b69e20e8f689fbd
#
_entry.id   a231771e26165d002b69e20e8f689fbd
#
_cell.length_a   1.000
_cell.length_b   1.000
_cell.length_c   1.000
_cell.angle_alpha   90.00
_cell.angle_beta   90.00
_cell.angle_gamma   90.00
#
_symmetry.space_group_name_H-M   'P 1'
#
loop_
_entity.id
_entity.type
_entity.pdbx_description
1 polymer ?
#
loop_
_entity_poly.entity_id
_entity_poly.type
_entity_poly.pdbx_seq_one_letter_code
_entity_poly.pdbx_strand_id
1 'polypeptide(L)'
;MNNYKGNIIEESLSDKSVLKEVKIISTRVEKVTGEHQTPWLSQWTLDTIKITENKAGSLAEKLSKALDPEHGWYIDYRNDQCHFVIFKDKVFKIDRSKKSDYDEMIKYGLSVGTPDYQLPNFSDLPIDVLDAFLREANLNTYANENVKKASPLRPGSSDYHFEKSGLTYHDTYFLATKFIGEEIVYKSGKVAWGMNYYGFTLNNEISEGLFDAILRPALMSGSGDNIPVRGPKKFVNGEWKYTFKTDGDLANFTGLEEISKNDEVVCRLYCHGGFIE
;
A
#
# COMPACT_ATOMS: atom_id res chain seq x y z
N MET A 1 3.74 10.93 -18.34
CA MET A 1 5.15 11.02 -17.89
C MET A 1 5.24 10.40 -16.51
N ASN A 2 5.90 9.25 -16.41
CA ASN A 2 6.10 8.54 -15.15
C ASN A 2 7.22 9.19 -14.34
N ASN A 3 6.88 10.23 -13.59
CA ASN A 3 7.85 10.86 -12.69
C ASN A 3 8.21 9.94 -11.53
N TYR A 4 9.47 10.00 -11.13
CA TYR A 4 9.97 9.31 -9.96
C TYR A 4 9.76 10.15 -8.70
N LYS A 5 9.53 9.47 -7.56
CA LYS A 5 9.55 10.03 -6.21
C LYS A 5 10.53 9.24 -5.35
N GLY A 6 11.16 9.88 -4.40
CA GLY A 6 12.06 9.25 -3.44
C GLY A 6 12.49 10.21 -2.36
N ASN A 7 13.42 9.77 -1.52
CA ASN A 7 13.94 10.57 -0.43
C ASN A 7 15.47 10.66 -0.48
N ILE A 8 16.00 11.79 -0.05
CA ILE A 8 17.43 12.00 0.17
C ILE A 8 17.61 12.44 1.63
N ILE A 9 18.54 11.82 2.33
CA ILE A 9 19.05 12.31 3.61
C ILE A 9 20.22 13.22 3.27
N GLU A 10 20.14 14.51 3.57
CA GLU A 10 21.20 15.48 3.20
C GLU A 10 22.55 15.12 3.82
N GLU A 11 22.56 14.52 5.00
CA GLU A 11 23.75 14.10 5.73
C GLU A 11 24.46 12.91 5.08
N SER A 12 23.79 12.21 4.14
CA SER A 12 24.40 11.14 3.33
C SER A 12 25.27 11.66 2.19
N LEU A 13 25.27 12.98 1.95
CA LEU A 13 25.96 13.58 0.81
C LEU A 13 27.28 14.25 1.23
N SER A 14 28.39 13.86 0.61
CA SER A 14 29.68 14.60 0.66
C SER A 14 29.61 15.88 -0.19
N ASP A 15 28.83 15.86 -1.27
CA ASP A 15 28.62 17.04 -2.14
C ASP A 15 27.11 17.35 -2.23
N LYS A 16 26.68 18.32 -1.43
CA LYS A 16 25.28 18.79 -1.40
C LYS A 16 24.90 19.64 -2.61
N SER A 17 25.83 20.00 -3.49
CA SER A 17 25.52 20.82 -4.67
C SER A 17 24.55 20.09 -5.62
N VAL A 18 24.51 18.73 -5.58
CA VAL A 18 23.61 17.90 -6.37
C VAL A 18 22.13 18.13 -6.03
N LEU A 19 21.80 18.63 -4.85
CA LEU A 19 20.43 18.96 -4.45
C LEU A 19 19.82 20.08 -5.30
N LYS A 20 20.64 20.92 -5.94
CA LYS A 20 20.17 21.95 -6.89
C LYS A 20 19.57 21.36 -8.18
N GLU A 21 19.84 20.09 -8.47
CA GLU A 21 19.37 19.42 -9.68
C GLU A 21 18.05 18.66 -9.46
N VAL A 22 17.60 18.51 -8.21
CA VAL A 22 16.34 17.84 -7.86
C VAL A 22 15.25 18.86 -7.52
N LYS A 23 14.00 18.47 -7.73
CA LYS A 23 12.86 19.23 -7.22
C LYS A 23 12.50 18.68 -5.84
N ILE A 24 12.89 19.41 -4.79
CA ILE A 24 12.46 19.12 -3.43
C ILE A 24 10.97 19.50 -3.29
N ILE A 25 10.14 18.57 -2.78
CA ILE A 25 8.71 18.76 -2.54
C ILE A 25 8.47 19.16 -1.08
N SER A 26 9.16 18.50 -0.16
CA SER A 26 9.10 18.75 1.27
C SER A 26 10.41 18.36 1.93
N THR A 27 10.71 19.01 3.05
CA THR A 27 11.85 18.69 3.92
C THR A 27 11.34 18.43 5.32
N ARG A 28 11.82 17.36 5.96
CA ARG A 28 11.55 17.00 7.35
C ARG A 28 12.86 16.77 8.09
N VAL A 29 12.96 17.28 9.29
CA VAL A 29 14.12 17.04 10.16
C VAL A 29 13.70 16.06 11.26
N GLU A 30 14.45 14.98 11.41
CA GLU A 30 14.24 13.95 12.42
C GLU A 30 15.45 13.91 13.37
N LYS A 31 15.18 13.80 14.66
CA LYS A 31 16.23 13.57 15.65
C LYS A 31 16.70 12.11 15.53
N VAL A 32 18.01 11.91 15.46
CA VAL A 32 18.59 10.55 15.41
C VAL A 32 18.35 9.81 16.73
N THR A 33 17.90 8.57 16.60
CA THR A 33 17.71 7.59 17.69
C THR A 33 18.54 6.35 17.43
N GLY A 34 18.55 5.38 18.34
CA GLY A 34 19.25 4.10 18.13
C GLY A 34 18.76 3.30 16.92
N GLU A 35 17.52 3.50 16.51
CA GLU A 35 16.93 2.84 15.32
C GLU A 35 17.54 3.32 14.01
N HIS A 36 18.02 4.56 13.95
CA HIS A 36 18.66 5.12 12.75
C HIS A 36 20.04 4.52 12.46
N GLN A 37 20.69 3.93 13.46
CA GLN A 37 22.04 3.36 13.39
C GLN A 37 23.11 4.30 12.80
N THR A 38 22.93 5.60 13.00
CA THR A 38 23.88 6.66 12.63
C THR A 38 24.31 7.46 13.85
N PRO A 39 25.00 6.84 14.84
CA PRO A 39 25.29 7.47 16.14
C PRO A 39 26.22 8.68 16.03
N TRP A 40 26.87 8.89 14.90
CA TRP A 40 27.72 10.06 14.62
C TRP A 40 26.92 11.29 14.19
N LEU A 41 25.60 11.16 13.94
CA LEU A 41 24.70 12.27 13.57
C LEU A 41 23.76 12.60 14.73
N SER A 42 23.38 13.87 14.84
CA SER A 42 22.35 14.31 15.79
C SER A 42 20.95 14.34 15.16
N GLN A 43 20.87 14.46 13.84
CA GLN A 43 19.62 14.56 13.08
C GLN A 43 19.80 14.03 11.66
N TRP A 44 18.65 13.70 11.01
CA TRP A 44 18.52 13.50 9.59
C TRP A 44 17.67 14.61 8.99
N THR A 45 18.13 15.20 7.92
CA THR A 45 17.37 16.12 7.07
C THR A 45 16.89 15.36 5.86
N LEU A 46 15.60 14.95 5.86
CA LEU A 46 14.99 14.16 4.79
C LEU A 46 14.28 15.06 3.78
N ASP A 47 14.80 15.08 2.57
CA ASP A 47 14.18 15.73 1.43
C ASP A 47 13.37 14.74 0.61
N THR A 48 12.06 14.94 0.52
CA THR A 48 11.22 14.24 -0.47
C THR A 48 11.38 14.92 -1.82
N ILE A 49 11.77 14.15 -2.84
CA ILE A 49 12.13 14.65 -4.15
C ILE A 49 11.20 14.16 -5.26
N LYS A 50 11.11 14.94 -6.33
CA LYS A 50 10.45 14.55 -7.58
C LYS A 50 11.41 14.72 -8.75
N ILE A 51 11.52 13.67 -9.58
CA ILE A 51 12.44 13.61 -10.70
C ILE A 51 11.66 13.26 -11.97
N THR A 52 11.90 13.99 -13.06
CA THR A 52 11.30 13.64 -14.35
C THR A 52 11.98 12.42 -14.96
N GLU A 53 11.21 11.62 -15.68
CA GLU A 53 11.68 10.36 -16.28
C GLU A 53 12.97 10.51 -17.09
N ASN A 54 13.06 11.56 -17.91
CA ASN A 54 14.22 11.83 -18.77
C ASN A 54 15.51 12.23 -18.02
N LYS A 55 15.40 12.62 -16.76
CA LYS A 55 16.54 13.00 -15.91
C LYS A 55 16.97 11.89 -14.95
N ALA A 56 16.12 10.88 -14.73
CA ALA A 56 16.33 9.90 -13.67
C ALA A 56 17.67 9.19 -13.77
N GLY A 57 18.06 8.69 -14.95
CA GLY A 57 19.33 7.96 -15.11
C GLY A 57 20.56 8.86 -14.91
N SER A 58 20.60 10.03 -15.52
CA SER A 58 21.75 10.95 -15.38
C SER A 58 21.90 11.50 -13.96
N LEU A 59 20.78 11.71 -13.27
CA LEU A 59 20.78 12.14 -11.88
C LEU A 59 21.26 11.02 -10.95
N ALA A 60 20.89 9.75 -11.21
CA ALA A 60 21.37 8.62 -10.44
C ALA A 60 22.91 8.55 -10.42
N GLU A 61 23.54 8.75 -11.57
CA GLU A 61 25.01 8.76 -11.68
C GLU A 61 25.65 9.91 -10.90
N LYS A 62 25.03 11.10 -10.89
CA LYS A 62 25.52 12.25 -10.12
C LYS A 62 25.37 12.04 -8.63
N LEU A 63 24.20 11.55 -8.18
CA LEU A 63 23.95 11.22 -6.79
C LEU A 63 24.91 10.16 -6.28
N SER A 64 25.19 9.14 -7.10
CA SER A 64 26.15 8.08 -6.79
C SER A 64 27.56 8.64 -6.51
N LYS A 65 27.98 9.66 -7.26
CA LYS A 65 29.26 10.35 -7.03
C LYS A 65 29.22 11.28 -5.80
N ALA A 66 28.07 11.84 -5.47
CA ALA A 66 27.90 12.78 -4.38
C ALA A 66 27.74 12.11 -3.00
N LEU A 67 27.39 10.81 -2.92
CA LEU A 67 27.25 10.08 -1.68
C LEU A 67 28.55 10.01 -0.86
N ASP A 68 28.41 10.03 0.45
CA ASP A 68 29.48 9.77 1.40
C ASP A 68 30.03 8.33 1.21
N PRO A 69 31.37 8.16 1.09
CA PRO A 69 31.97 6.83 0.89
C PRO A 69 32.06 5.99 2.17
N GLU A 70 31.87 6.55 3.37
CA GLU A 70 32.32 5.92 4.61
C GLU A 70 31.24 5.07 5.31
N HIS A 71 29.94 5.33 5.06
CA HIS A 71 28.88 4.84 5.95
C HIS A 71 27.82 3.97 5.30
N GLY A 72 28.05 3.41 4.11
CA GLY A 72 27.08 2.52 3.46
C GLY A 72 25.74 3.18 3.13
N TRP A 73 25.75 4.48 2.88
CA TRP A 73 24.57 5.23 2.51
C TRP A 73 24.04 4.83 1.15
N TYR A 74 22.72 4.94 0.99
CA TYR A 74 22.10 4.86 -0.31
C TYR A 74 21.00 5.92 -0.45
N ILE A 75 20.62 6.20 -1.69
CA ILE A 75 19.49 7.04 -2.08
C ILE A 75 18.61 6.19 -2.98
N ASP A 76 17.30 6.31 -2.85
CA ASP A 76 16.40 5.66 -3.77
C ASP A 76 15.30 6.59 -4.28
N TYR A 77 14.82 6.30 -5.49
CA TYR A 77 13.61 6.86 -6.04
C TYR A 77 12.97 5.91 -7.05
N ARG A 78 11.66 5.93 -7.09
CA ARG A 78 10.89 4.96 -7.86
C ARG A 78 9.66 5.56 -8.56
N ASN A 79 9.21 4.88 -9.58
CA ASN A 79 7.89 4.99 -10.18
C ASN A 79 7.25 3.60 -10.21
N ASP A 80 6.11 3.42 -10.88
CA ASP A 80 5.38 2.14 -10.89
C ASP A 80 6.17 0.99 -11.53
N GLN A 81 7.09 1.28 -12.46
CA GLN A 81 7.81 0.27 -13.26
C GLN A 81 9.26 0.09 -12.82
N CYS A 82 9.90 1.15 -12.38
CA CYS A 82 11.34 1.16 -12.19
C CYS A 82 11.73 1.78 -10.84
N HIS A 83 12.73 1.18 -10.20
CA HIS A 83 13.32 1.64 -8.95
C HIS A 83 14.82 1.88 -9.13
N PHE A 84 15.29 3.10 -8.91
CA PHE A 84 16.70 3.40 -8.84
C PHE A 84 17.15 3.30 -7.38
N VAL A 85 18.12 2.44 -7.09
CA VAL A 85 18.79 2.35 -5.79
C VAL A 85 20.27 2.68 -6.02
N ILE A 86 20.74 3.70 -5.34
CA ILE A 86 21.97 4.41 -5.65
C ILE A 86 22.89 4.34 -4.45
N PHE A 87 23.98 3.64 -4.57
CA PHE A 87 25.08 3.60 -3.62
C PHE A 87 26.25 4.43 -4.10
N LYS A 88 27.26 4.63 -3.27
CA LYS A 88 28.51 5.26 -3.67
C LYS A 88 29.13 4.46 -4.84
N ASP A 89 29.35 5.15 -5.99
CA ASP A 89 29.93 4.61 -7.21
C ASP A 89 29.19 3.40 -7.82
N LYS A 90 27.96 3.11 -7.39
CA LYS A 90 27.13 2.02 -7.93
C LYS A 90 25.65 2.41 -8.01
N VAL A 91 25.06 2.18 -9.17
CA VAL A 91 23.62 2.43 -9.43
C VAL A 91 22.97 1.12 -9.84
N PHE A 92 21.87 0.79 -9.18
CA PHE A 92 20.95 -0.26 -9.60
C PHE A 92 19.70 0.38 -10.21
N LYS A 93 19.37 -0.01 -11.44
CA LYS A 93 18.12 0.29 -12.09
C LYS A 93 17.29 -0.99 -12.12
N ILE A 94 16.38 -1.10 -11.18
CA ILE A 94 15.61 -2.30 -10.89
C ILE A 94 14.31 -2.28 -11.68
N ASP A 95 13.99 -3.36 -12.38
CA ASP A 95 12.64 -3.64 -12.86
C ASP A 95 11.82 -4.14 -11.66
N ARG A 96 10.81 -3.36 -11.23
CA ARG A 96 10.01 -3.66 -10.04
C ARG A 96 9.21 -4.97 -10.13
N SER A 97 9.08 -5.55 -11.30
CA SER A 97 8.47 -6.87 -11.51
C SER A 97 9.45 -8.04 -11.27
N LYS A 98 10.76 -7.77 -11.13
CA LYS A 98 11.80 -8.80 -11.07
C LYS A 98 12.44 -8.88 -9.70
N LYS A 99 12.12 -9.97 -8.96
CA LYS A 99 12.75 -10.26 -7.67
C LYS A 99 14.28 -10.37 -7.75
N SER A 100 14.82 -10.99 -8.81
CA SER A 100 16.26 -11.16 -8.99
C SER A 100 17.06 -9.86 -8.94
N ASP A 101 16.48 -8.77 -9.48
CA ASP A 101 17.15 -7.47 -9.51
C ASP A 101 17.26 -6.88 -8.10
N TYR A 102 16.22 -7.10 -7.24
CA TYR A 102 16.30 -6.74 -5.82
C TYR A 102 17.29 -7.60 -5.05
N ASP A 103 17.31 -8.92 -5.28
CA ASP A 103 18.21 -9.84 -4.59
C ASP A 103 19.69 -9.45 -4.83
N GLU A 104 20.04 -9.04 -6.06
CA GLU A 104 21.40 -8.56 -6.39
C GLU A 104 21.72 -7.25 -5.67
N MET A 105 20.78 -6.28 -5.66
CA MET A 105 20.95 -5.00 -5.00
C MET A 105 21.08 -5.17 -3.48
N ILE A 106 20.25 -6.00 -2.85
CA ILE A 106 20.32 -6.27 -1.40
C ILE A 106 21.67 -6.87 -1.03
N LYS A 107 22.13 -7.88 -1.80
CA LYS A 107 23.45 -8.48 -1.57
C LYS A 107 24.57 -7.44 -1.62
N TYR A 108 24.51 -6.52 -2.56
CA TYR A 108 25.47 -5.42 -2.65
C TYR A 108 25.36 -4.46 -1.45
N GLY A 109 24.15 -4.00 -1.11
CA GLY A 109 23.92 -3.08 0.02
C GLY A 109 24.45 -3.62 1.33
N LEU A 110 24.17 -4.90 1.63
CA LEU A 110 24.73 -5.58 2.80
C LEU A 110 26.25 -5.62 2.78
N SER A 111 26.87 -5.83 1.61
CA SER A 111 28.33 -5.89 1.48
C SER A 111 29.04 -4.56 1.72
N VAL A 112 28.33 -3.43 1.56
CA VAL A 112 28.85 -2.08 1.81
C VAL A 112 28.43 -1.52 3.17
N GLY A 113 27.76 -2.35 3.99
CA GLY A 113 27.42 -2.00 5.39
C GLY A 113 26.06 -1.34 5.59
N THR A 114 25.20 -1.30 4.57
CA THR A 114 23.81 -0.83 4.76
C THR A 114 23.04 -1.86 5.57
N PRO A 115 22.31 -1.46 6.66
CA PRO A 115 21.50 -2.39 7.44
C PRO A 115 20.39 -3.04 6.60
N ASP A 116 20.14 -4.34 6.79
CA ASP A 116 19.16 -5.13 6.03
C ASP A 116 17.75 -4.51 6.06
N TYR A 117 17.30 -4.07 7.24
CA TYR A 117 15.96 -3.48 7.41
C TYR A 117 15.77 -2.14 6.69
N GLN A 118 16.85 -1.45 6.31
CA GLN A 118 16.80 -0.20 5.55
C GLN A 118 16.79 -0.43 4.04
N LEU A 119 17.28 -1.58 3.57
CA LEU A 119 17.37 -1.85 2.14
C LEU A 119 15.99 -2.07 1.51
N PRO A 120 15.70 -1.41 0.37
CA PRO A 120 14.50 -1.69 -0.39
C PRO A 120 14.43 -3.17 -0.75
N ASN A 121 13.29 -3.79 -0.58
CA ASN A 121 13.10 -5.20 -0.90
C ASN A 121 11.99 -5.38 -1.94
N PHE A 122 11.91 -6.59 -2.50
CA PHE A 122 10.87 -6.95 -3.47
C PHE A 122 9.46 -6.99 -2.86
N SER A 123 9.30 -6.77 -1.56
CA SER A 123 7.99 -6.70 -0.91
C SER A 123 7.19 -5.45 -1.28
N ASP A 124 7.81 -4.45 -1.91
CA ASP A 124 7.10 -3.31 -2.50
C ASP A 124 6.11 -3.79 -3.57
N LEU A 125 4.91 -4.04 -3.15
CA LEU A 125 3.82 -4.48 -4.01
C LEU A 125 3.39 -3.30 -4.93
N PRO A 126 3.54 -3.40 -6.27
CA PRO A 126 3.07 -2.35 -7.16
C PRO A 126 1.57 -2.13 -6.99
N ILE A 127 1.13 -0.87 -7.02
CA ILE A 127 -0.27 -0.52 -6.75
C ILE A 127 -1.25 -1.12 -7.78
N ASP A 128 -0.83 -1.22 -9.03
CA ASP A 128 -1.59 -1.84 -10.11
C ASP A 128 -1.70 -3.36 -9.95
N VAL A 129 -0.67 -4.02 -9.44
CA VAL A 129 -0.69 -5.46 -9.10
C VAL A 129 -1.62 -5.70 -7.90
N LEU A 130 -1.54 -4.85 -6.88
CA LEU A 130 -2.45 -4.90 -5.73
C LEU A 130 -3.90 -4.64 -6.14
N ASP A 131 -4.16 -3.62 -6.98
CA ASP A 131 -5.50 -3.32 -7.51
C ASP A 131 -6.11 -4.53 -8.23
N ALA A 132 -5.38 -5.10 -9.18
CA ALA A 132 -5.83 -6.27 -9.92
C ALA A 132 -6.08 -7.48 -9.02
N PHE A 133 -5.20 -7.70 -8.03
CA PHE A 133 -5.33 -8.78 -7.07
C PHE A 133 -6.55 -8.61 -6.16
N LEU A 134 -6.77 -7.42 -5.59
CA LEU A 134 -7.92 -7.14 -4.71
C LEU A 134 -9.25 -7.27 -5.46
N ARG A 135 -9.34 -6.81 -6.71
CA ARG A 135 -10.54 -7.00 -7.55
C ARG A 135 -10.92 -8.48 -7.66
N GLU A 136 -9.94 -9.33 -7.83
CA GLU A 136 -10.17 -10.77 -7.95
C GLU A 136 -10.43 -11.42 -6.59
N ALA A 137 -9.70 -11.06 -5.54
CA ALA A 137 -9.88 -11.58 -4.19
C ALA A 137 -11.31 -11.31 -3.69
N ASN A 138 -11.82 -10.09 -3.85
CA ASN A 138 -13.16 -9.72 -3.42
C ASN A 138 -14.25 -10.57 -4.07
N LEU A 139 -14.14 -10.85 -5.38
CA LEU A 139 -15.08 -11.69 -6.11
C LEU A 139 -14.98 -13.19 -5.75
N ASN A 140 -13.84 -13.61 -5.22
CA ASN A 140 -13.57 -15.00 -4.83
C ASN A 140 -13.63 -15.22 -3.30
N THR A 141 -14.12 -14.24 -2.53
CA THR A 141 -14.27 -14.32 -1.08
C THR A 141 -15.65 -13.83 -0.63
N TYR A 142 -15.71 -12.84 0.21
CA TYR A 142 -16.93 -12.39 0.92
C TYR A 142 -18.08 -11.92 -0.01
N ALA A 143 -17.80 -11.44 -1.20
CA ALA A 143 -18.82 -11.02 -2.15
C ALA A 143 -19.58 -12.22 -2.75
N ASN A 144 -18.97 -13.39 -2.84
CA ASN A 144 -19.51 -14.58 -3.49
C ASN A 144 -20.10 -15.57 -2.47
N GLU A 145 -21.41 -15.80 -2.52
CA GLU A 145 -22.11 -16.72 -1.62
C GLU A 145 -21.69 -18.19 -1.75
N ASN A 146 -21.15 -18.59 -2.90
CA ASN A 146 -20.72 -19.94 -3.18
C ASN A 146 -19.32 -20.26 -2.60
N VAL A 147 -18.63 -19.26 -2.10
CA VAL A 147 -17.30 -19.44 -1.50
C VAL A 147 -17.45 -19.85 -0.03
N LYS A 148 -16.82 -20.95 0.34
CA LYS A 148 -16.77 -21.41 1.71
C LYS A 148 -15.80 -20.56 2.53
N LYS A 149 -16.22 -20.20 3.73
CA LYS A 149 -15.33 -19.59 4.73
C LYS A 149 -14.18 -20.55 5.07
N ALA A 150 -13.02 -19.98 5.33
CA ALA A 150 -11.89 -20.68 5.90
C ALA A 150 -12.17 -21.10 7.36
N SER A 151 -11.32 -21.96 7.91
CA SER A 151 -11.40 -22.28 9.34
C SER A 151 -11.11 -21.04 10.18
N PRO A 152 -11.91 -20.74 11.22
CA PRO A 152 -11.69 -19.57 12.07
C PRO A 152 -10.29 -19.57 12.68
N LEU A 153 -9.57 -18.47 12.54
CA LEU A 153 -8.23 -18.29 13.13
C LEU A 153 -8.29 -17.69 14.54
N ARG A 154 -9.39 -17.00 14.87
CA ARG A 154 -9.62 -16.39 16.18
C ARG A 154 -11.00 -16.81 16.72
N PRO A 155 -11.17 -16.93 18.05
CA PRO A 155 -12.47 -17.27 18.62
C PRO A 155 -13.58 -16.32 18.15
N GLY A 156 -14.61 -16.85 17.50
CA GLY A 156 -15.76 -16.10 16.99
C GLY A 156 -15.53 -15.37 15.67
N SER A 157 -14.39 -15.53 15.03
CA SER A 157 -14.14 -14.94 13.71
C SER A 157 -14.84 -15.72 12.59
N SER A 158 -15.08 -15.01 11.50
CA SER A 158 -15.35 -15.54 10.17
C SER A 158 -14.19 -15.13 9.26
N ASP A 159 -13.61 -16.09 8.57
CA ASP A 159 -12.38 -15.89 7.81
C ASP A 159 -12.57 -16.32 6.36
N TYR A 160 -12.00 -15.51 5.44
CA TYR A 160 -11.84 -15.84 4.04
C TYR A 160 -10.36 -15.83 3.67
N HIS A 161 -10.01 -16.64 2.68
CA HIS A 161 -8.64 -16.79 2.21
C HIS A 161 -8.64 -16.91 0.68
N PHE A 162 -7.72 -16.20 0.03
CA PHE A 162 -7.52 -16.28 -1.41
C PHE A 162 -6.04 -16.14 -1.74
N GLU A 163 -5.55 -16.97 -2.65
CA GLU A 163 -4.15 -16.96 -3.09
C GLU A 163 -4.04 -16.91 -4.60
N LYS A 164 -3.18 -16.03 -5.10
CA LYS A 164 -2.82 -15.95 -6.51
C LYS A 164 -1.48 -15.25 -6.72
N SER A 165 -0.66 -15.76 -7.62
CA SER A 165 0.59 -15.12 -8.09
C SER A 165 1.53 -14.69 -6.96
N GLY A 166 1.63 -15.50 -5.90
CA GLY A 166 2.51 -15.21 -4.75
C GLY A 166 1.97 -14.17 -3.76
N LEU A 167 0.72 -13.72 -3.97
CA LEU A 167 -0.03 -12.91 -3.02
C LEU A 167 -1.05 -13.77 -2.29
N THR A 168 -1.23 -13.49 -1.01
CA THR A 168 -2.24 -14.11 -0.15
C THR A 168 -3.13 -13.02 0.42
N TYR A 169 -4.44 -13.15 0.24
CA TYR A 169 -5.45 -12.30 0.86
C TYR A 169 -6.11 -13.02 2.01
N HIS A 170 -6.31 -12.31 3.11
CA HIS A 170 -7.02 -12.78 4.28
C HIS A 170 -7.99 -11.73 4.77
N ASP A 171 -9.27 -12.06 4.85
CA ASP A 171 -10.31 -11.24 5.47
C ASP A 171 -10.79 -11.94 6.74
N THR A 172 -10.77 -11.22 7.85
CA THR A 172 -11.28 -11.69 9.15
C THR A 172 -12.28 -10.70 9.70
N TYR A 173 -13.49 -11.17 10.05
CA TYR A 173 -14.49 -10.32 10.66
C TYR A 173 -15.26 -10.99 11.79
N PHE A 174 -15.89 -10.18 12.63
CA PHE A 174 -16.67 -10.58 13.78
C PHE A 174 -18.06 -9.98 13.70
N LEU A 175 -19.10 -10.83 13.92
CA LEU A 175 -20.52 -10.47 13.97
C LEU A 175 -21.09 -9.95 12.64
N ALA A 176 -22.33 -9.45 12.64
CA ALA A 176 -23.03 -9.04 11.42
C ALA A 176 -23.81 -7.73 11.56
N THR A 177 -24.44 -7.45 12.70
CA THR A 177 -25.28 -6.26 12.91
C THR A 177 -24.45 -5.01 13.30
N LYS A 178 -23.51 -5.23 14.21
CA LYS A 178 -22.38 -4.33 14.48
C LYS A 178 -21.15 -5.19 14.34
N PHE A 179 -20.35 -4.91 13.35
CA PHE A 179 -19.26 -5.77 12.93
C PHE A 179 -17.96 -5.02 12.76
N ILE A 180 -16.88 -5.71 12.99
CA ILE A 180 -15.52 -5.20 12.80
C ILE A 180 -14.72 -6.28 12.08
N GLY A 181 -13.78 -5.86 11.24
CA GLY A 181 -12.89 -6.76 10.55
C GLY A 181 -11.65 -6.09 9.99
N GLU A 182 -10.84 -6.93 9.38
CA GLU A 182 -9.62 -6.51 8.71
C GLU A 182 -9.38 -7.36 7.47
N GLU A 183 -8.85 -6.72 6.45
CA GLU A 183 -8.34 -7.38 5.25
C GLU A 183 -6.83 -7.18 5.20
N ILE A 184 -6.07 -8.26 5.00
CA ILE A 184 -4.62 -8.22 4.94
C ILE A 184 -4.15 -8.90 3.66
N VAL A 185 -3.24 -8.24 2.94
CA VAL A 185 -2.52 -8.84 1.81
C VAL A 185 -1.08 -9.12 2.21
N TYR A 186 -0.68 -10.36 2.03
CA TYR A 186 0.69 -10.81 2.21
C TYR A 186 1.36 -10.99 0.85
N LYS A 187 2.63 -10.61 0.77
CA LYS A 187 3.52 -10.95 -0.34
C LYS A 187 4.69 -11.77 0.19
N SER A 188 4.87 -12.97 -0.36
CA SER A 188 5.93 -13.89 0.10
C SER A 188 5.93 -14.12 1.62
N GLY A 189 4.73 -14.20 2.23
CA GLY A 189 4.55 -14.42 3.66
C GLY A 189 4.75 -13.19 4.57
N LYS A 190 5.09 -12.03 4.01
CA LYS A 190 5.19 -10.75 4.74
C LYS A 190 3.95 -9.91 4.49
N VAL A 191 3.46 -9.20 5.52
CA VAL A 191 2.37 -8.25 5.37
C VAL A 191 2.82 -7.13 4.43
N ALA A 192 2.00 -6.79 3.42
CA ALA A 192 2.30 -5.77 2.45
C ALA A 192 1.25 -4.66 2.42
N TRP A 193 -0.01 -5.01 2.69
CA TRP A 193 -1.13 -4.07 2.68
C TRP A 193 -2.20 -4.53 3.66
N GLY A 194 -2.97 -3.57 4.20
CA GLY A 194 -4.07 -3.90 5.08
C GLY A 194 -5.15 -2.82 5.13
N MET A 195 -6.35 -3.26 5.50
CA MET A 195 -7.52 -2.41 5.74
C MET A 195 -8.23 -2.87 7.00
N ASN A 196 -8.64 -1.92 7.86
CA ASN A 196 -9.58 -2.16 8.93
C ASN A 196 -10.95 -1.57 8.58
N TYR A 197 -12.00 -2.20 9.07
CA TYR A 197 -13.36 -1.69 8.90
C TYR A 197 -14.24 -1.92 10.12
N TYR A 198 -15.17 -1.01 10.33
CA TYR A 198 -16.24 -1.13 11.32
C TYR A 198 -17.57 -0.71 10.69
N GLY A 199 -18.58 -1.55 10.83
CA GLY A 199 -19.89 -1.30 10.27
C GLY A 199 -21.02 -1.60 11.24
N PHE A 200 -22.18 -0.98 11.02
CA PHE A 200 -23.35 -1.19 11.82
C PHE A 200 -24.65 -0.87 11.06
N THR A 201 -25.73 -1.59 11.41
CA THR A 201 -27.08 -1.27 10.98
C THR A 201 -27.69 -0.24 11.92
N LEU A 202 -28.39 0.76 11.35
CA LEU A 202 -29.08 1.82 12.10
C LEU A 202 -30.48 1.38 12.55
N ASN A 203 -31.06 0.38 11.86
CA ASN A 203 -32.35 -0.17 12.15
C ASN A 203 -32.26 -1.71 12.13
N ASN A 204 -32.55 -2.35 13.28
CA ASN A 204 -32.42 -3.81 13.44
C ASN A 204 -33.48 -4.59 12.62
N GLU A 205 -34.64 -4.00 12.32
CA GLU A 205 -35.70 -4.64 11.53
C GLU A 205 -35.34 -4.79 10.05
N ILE A 206 -34.38 -3.99 9.56
CA ILE A 206 -33.96 -3.95 8.16
C ILE A 206 -32.76 -4.87 7.89
N SER A 207 -32.13 -5.43 8.92
CA SER A 207 -30.91 -6.26 8.76
C SER A 207 -31.19 -7.57 8.02
N GLU A 208 -32.41 -8.12 8.12
CA GLU A 208 -32.83 -9.28 7.34
C GLU A 208 -33.10 -8.89 5.89
N GLY A 209 -32.36 -9.47 4.96
CA GLY A 209 -32.48 -9.23 3.53
C GLY A 209 -31.59 -8.10 2.95
N LEU A 210 -31.04 -7.18 3.76
CA LEU A 210 -30.15 -6.11 3.28
C LEU A 210 -28.95 -6.73 2.53
N PHE A 211 -28.38 -7.79 3.06
CA PHE A 211 -27.20 -8.43 2.50
C PHE A 211 -27.45 -8.93 1.07
N ASP A 212 -28.55 -9.63 0.86
CA ASP A 212 -28.90 -10.23 -0.44
C ASP A 212 -29.57 -9.23 -1.39
N ALA A 213 -30.34 -8.29 -0.83
CA ALA A 213 -31.04 -7.30 -1.64
C ALA A 213 -30.11 -6.24 -2.27
N ILE A 214 -29.06 -5.83 -1.59
CA ILE A 214 -28.23 -4.72 -2.07
C ILE A 214 -26.74 -4.90 -1.85
N LEU A 215 -26.25 -5.34 -0.67
CA LEU A 215 -24.82 -5.35 -0.39
C LEU A 215 -24.09 -6.33 -1.31
N ARG A 216 -24.50 -7.60 -1.31
CA ARG A 216 -23.87 -8.60 -2.17
C ARG A 216 -23.98 -8.28 -3.67
N PRO A 217 -25.15 -7.90 -4.23
CA PRO A 217 -25.23 -7.43 -5.61
C PRO A 217 -24.29 -6.27 -5.94
N ALA A 218 -24.17 -5.28 -5.04
CA ALA A 218 -23.25 -4.16 -5.23
C ALA A 218 -21.78 -4.62 -5.26
N LEU A 219 -21.37 -5.47 -4.31
CA LEU A 219 -20.02 -6.01 -4.25
C LEU A 219 -19.69 -6.89 -5.47
N MET A 220 -20.62 -7.75 -5.87
CA MET A 220 -20.47 -8.62 -7.06
C MET A 220 -20.44 -7.84 -8.38
N SER A 221 -20.98 -6.62 -8.45
CA SER A 221 -20.84 -5.76 -9.62
C SER A 221 -19.41 -5.22 -9.82
N GLY A 222 -18.54 -5.45 -8.84
CA GLY A 222 -17.16 -4.96 -8.82
C GLY A 222 -17.07 -3.48 -8.42
N SER A 223 -15.88 -3.02 -8.15
CA SER A 223 -15.60 -1.65 -7.70
C SER A 223 -15.67 -0.59 -8.82
N GLY A 224 -15.77 -1.01 -10.09
CA GLY A 224 -15.78 -0.09 -11.23
C GLY A 224 -14.51 0.76 -11.29
N ASP A 225 -14.68 2.09 -11.32
CA ASP A 225 -13.60 3.08 -11.29
C ASP A 225 -13.17 3.50 -9.85
N ASN A 226 -13.70 2.85 -8.83
CA ASN A 226 -13.31 3.04 -7.43
C ASN A 226 -12.12 2.13 -7.07
N ILE A 227 -11.44 2.44 -5.96
CA ILE A 227 -10.43 1.52 -5.41
C ILE A 227 -11.10 0.20 -5.00
N PRO A 228 -10.45 -0.96 -5.24
CA PRO A 228 -11.07 -2.28 -5.09
C PRO A 228 -11.04 -2.80 -3.64
N VAL A 229 -11.47 -1.98 -2.70
CA VAL A 229 -11.59 -2.37 -1.28
C VAL A 229 -13.03 -2.69 -0.89
N ARG A 230 -14.01 -2.18 -1.67
CA ARG A 230 -15.44 -2.45 -1.51
C ARG A 230 -16.12 -2.40 -2.89
N GLY A 231 -17.42 -2.14 -2.92
CA GLY A 231 -18.20 -2.01 -4.15
C GLY A 231 -17.96 -0.72 -4.94
N PRO A 232 -18.79 -0.47 -5.96
CA PRO A 232 -18.70 0.71 -6.81
C PRO A 232 -19.09 2.00 -6.05
N LYS A 233 -18.79 3.16 -6.63
CA LYS A 233 -19.20 4.46 -6.05
C LYS A 233 -20.70 4.55 -5.81
N LYS A 234 -21.50 3.88 -6.66
CA LYS A 234 -22.97 3.83 -6.54
C LYS A 234 -23.51 2.56 -7.19
N PHE A 235 -24.48 1.92 -6.52
CA PHE A 235 -25.29 0.84 -7.08
C PHE A 235 -26.73 0.99 -6.59
N VAL A 236 -27.71 0.67 -7.44
CA VAL A 236 -29.15 0.80 -7.11
C VAL A 236 -29.88 -0.48 -7.50
N ASN A 237 -30.71 -0.99 -6.61
CA ASN A 237 -31.56 -2.14 -6.84
C ASN A 237 -32.95 -1.89 -6.20
N GLY A 238 -33.94 -1.51 -7.01
CA GLY A 238 -35.28 -1.14 -6.53
C GLY A 238 -35.25 0.04 -5.56
N GLU A 239 -35.77 -0.18 -4.36
CA GLU A 239 -35.81 0.81 -3.26
C GLU A 239 -34.47 0.96 -2.53
N TRP A 240 -33.48 0.14 -2.86
CA TRP A 240 -32.19 0.11 -2.23
C TRP A 240 -31.13 0.88 -3.02
N LYS A 241 -30.28 1.57 -2.29
CA LYS A 241 -29.14 2.30 -2.83
C LYS A 241 -27.91 2.05 -2.00
N TYR A 242 -26.85 1.63 -2.66
CA TYR A 242 -25.49 1.49 -2.12
C TYR A 242 -24.64 2.65 -2.60
N THR A 243 -23.80 3.19 -1.72
CA THR A 243 -22.76 4.17 -2.08
C THR A 243 -21.48 3.86 -1.33
N PHE A 244 -20.35 4.05 -2.00
CA PHE A 244 -19.04 3.95 -1.39
C PHE A 244 -18.18 5.15 -1.81
N LYS A 245 -17.83 6.00 -0.86
CA LYS A 245 -16.99 7.18 -1.05
C LYS A 245 -15.65 6.93 -0.43
N THR A 246 -14.58 7.24 -1.17
CA THR A 246 -13.19 7.11 -0.72
C THR A 246 -12.45 8.43 -0.84
N ASP A 247 -11.50 8.65 0.04
CA ASP A 247 -10.49 9.69 -0.02
C ASP A 247 -9.12 9.02 0.00
N GLY A 248 -8.22 9.42 -0.92
CA GLY A 248 -6.94 8.77 -1.14
C GLY A 248 -6.95 7.67 -2.22
N ASP A 249 -5.93 6.81 -2.17
CA ASP A 249 -5.72 5.68 -3.08
C ASP A 249 -5.35 4.41 -2.29
N LEU A 250 -5.03 3.30 -2.96
CA LEU A 250 -4.65 2.05 -2.29
C LEU A 250 -3.41 2.16 -1.39
N ALA A 251 -2.58 3.19 -1.57
CA ALA A 251 -1.42 3.39 -0.71
C ALA A 251 -1.80 3.96 0.66
N ASN A 252 -2.86 4.80 0.70
CA ASN A 252 -3.40 5.35 1.94
C ASN A 252 -4.79 5.93 1.65
N PHE A 253 -5.82 5.38 2.29
CA PHE A 253 -7.20 5.80 2.08
C PHE A 253 -8.04 5.77 3.35
N THR A 254 -9.16 6.51 3.28
CA THR A 254 -10.32 6.33 4.13
C THR A 254 -11.55 6.09 3.27
N GLY A 255 -12.56 5.41 3.80
CA GLY A 255 -13.78 5.11 3.07
C GLY A 255 -15.03 5.12 3.94
N LEU A 256 -16.14 5.53 3.33
CA LEU A 256 -17.48 5.48 3.90
C LEU A 256 -18.41 4.75 2.93
N GLU A 257 -18.91 3.60 3.36
CA GLU A 257 -19.96 2.85 2.69
C GLU A 257 -21.31 3.15 3.38
N GLU A 258 -22.32 3.47 2.59
CA GLU A 258 -23.68 3.65 3.08
C GLU A 258 -24.68 2.86 2.25
N ILE A 259 -25.62 2.23 2.92
CA ILE A 259 -26.79 1.61 2.32
C ILE A 259 -28.03 2.37 2.78
N SER A 260 -28.86 2.74 1.81
CA SER A 260 -30.15 3.39 2.06
C SER A 260 -31.29 2.54 1.51
N LYS A 261 -32.44 2.62 2.17
CA LYS A 261 -33.73 2.10 1.70
C LYS A 261 -34.73 3.24 1.67
N ASN A 262 -35.38 3.48 0.52
CA ASN A 262 -36.27 4.63 0.33
C ASN A 262 -35.62 5.96 0.75
N ASP A 263 -34.34 6.18 0.36
CA ASP A 263 -33.50 7.33 0.68
C ASP A 263 -33.14 7.51 2.18
N GLU A 264 -33.57 6.63 3.07
CA GLU A 264 -33.15 6.59 4.47
C GLU A 264 -31.93 5.71 4.63
N VAL A 265 -30.86 6.23 5.27
CA VAL A 265 -29.64 5.46 5.54
C VAL A 265 -29.91 4.43 6.62
N VAL A 266 -29.69 3.16 6.32
CA VAL A 266 -29.97 2.01 7.21
C VAL A 266 -28.74 1.24 7.64
N CYS A 267 -27.62 1.42 6.93
CA CYS A 267 -26.33 0.79 7.29
C CYS A 267 -25.18 1.71 6.93
N ARG A 268 -24.13 1.69 7.75
CA ARG A 268 -22.86 2.37 7.51
C ARG A 268 -21.69 1.45 7.80
N LEU A 269 -20.63 1.62 7.00
CA LEU A 269 -19.32 1.05 7.26
C LEU A 269 -18.26 2.14 7.03
N TYR A 270 -17.35 2.25 7.98
CA TYR A 270 -16.14 3.06 7.89
C TYR A 270 -14.95 2.15 7.68
N CYS A 271 -14.07 2.51 6.78
CA CYS A 271 -12.83 1.77 6.57
C CYS A 271 -11.64 2.71 6.34
N HIS A 272 -10.46 2.21 6.59
CA HIS A 272 -9.21 2.86 6.29
C HIS A 272 -8.12 1.81 6.11
N GLY A 273 -7.11 2.15 5.33
CA GLY A 273 -6.03 1.22 5.05
C GLY A 273 -4.95 1.81 4.16
N GLY A 274 -4.00 0.96 3.80
CA GLY A 274 -2.87 1.33 2.94
C GLY A 274 -1.76 0.31 2.99
N PHE A 275 -0.61 0.66 2.40
CA PHE A 275 0.59 -0.15 2.51
C PHE A 275 1.09 -0.18 3.94
N ILE A 276 1.64 -1.34 4.33
CA ILE A 276 2.27 -1.59 5.63
C ILE A 276 3.76 -1.82 5.35
N GLU A 277 4.58 -0.98 5.94
CA GLU A 277 6.06 -0.98 5.80
C GLU A 277 6.73 -1.37 7.12
#